data_a65c80a9f755be31c607d433bd5bce63
#
_entry.id   a65c80a9f755be31c607d433bd5bce63
#
_cell.length_a   1.000
_cell.length_b   1.000
_cell.length_c   1.000
_cell.angle_alpha   90.00
_cell.angle_beta   90.00
_cell.angle_gamma   90.00
#
_symmetry.space_group_name_H-M   'P 1'
#
loop_
_entity.id
_entity.type
_entity.pdbx_description
1 polymer ?
#
loop_
_entity_poly.entity_id
_entity_poly.type
_entity_poly.pdbx_seq_one_letter_code
_entity_poly.pdbx_strand_id
1 'polypeptide(L)'
;LVEQLVRHNQSEDLQYAVYCSRKSYNNERWVYHGAKTEYVGLNANGIQSIPYDIVSLIKAARQSDVVLILGVSGCAFLPIFRLFSQKRLIINIDGLEHRRDKWNKWARKFLKFSEKQAVRYGNVIVTDNKGITDYVLSEYGKPSELIAYGGDHVLQDISADESDAALQKYGLTANKYSLAICRIEPENNVHTILEAFSQTPDQQIVFIGNWNKSAYGNDMQEKYSKFDNIKILPAIYDLRILNVLRSNCKYYLHGHSAGGTNPSLVEAMFFAKPIIAFDCIYNRESTENKACYFNSSKILIDILNDSSLDFENNAKSMEAIANRRYRWDIIAKQYESLY
;
A
#
# COMPACT_ATOMS: atom_id res chain seq x y z
N LEU A 1 7.72 2.52 2.41
CA LEU A 1 8.03 2.57 3.84
C LEU A 1 9.51 2.87 4.08
N VAL A 2 10.47 1.99 3.74
CA VAL A 2 11.91 2.16 4.05
C VAL A 2 12.45 3.54 3.62
N GLU A 3 12.21 3.94 2.37
CA GLU A 3 12.66 5.24 1.88
C GLU A 3 12.16 6.40 2.75
N GLN A 4 10.89 6.34 3.17
CA GLN A 4 10.32 7.41 3.97
C GLN A 4 10.82 7.40 5.42
N LEU A 5 11.05 6.23 6.01
CA LEU A 5 11.69 6.15 7.32
C LEU A 5 13.09 6.77 7.30
N VAL A 6 13.88 6.47 6.27
CA VAL A 6 15.21 7.04 6.09
C VAL A 6 15.16 8.56 5.87
N ARG A 7 14.22 9.06 5.04
CA ARG A 7 14.07 10.49 4.76
C ARG A 7 13.62 11.31 5.96
N HIS A 8 12.81 10.72 6.85
CA HIS A 8 12.25 11.38 8.03
C HIS A 8 13.03 11.08 9.31
N ASN A 9 14.18 10.42 9.22
CA ASN A 9 15.07 10.23 10.35
C ASN A 9 15.53 11.58 10.89
N GLN A 10 15.20 11.88 12.15
CA GLN A 10 15.57 13.10 12.85
C GLN A 10 16.61 12.86 13.97
N SER A 11 16.90 11.60 14.25
CA SER A 11 17.85 11.24 15.30
C SER A 11 19.27 11.17 14.75
N GLU A 12 20.21 11.91 15.35
CA GLU A 12 21.63 11.83 15.04
C GLU A 12 22.27 10.50 15.49
N ASP A 13 21.66 9.85 16.48
CA ASP A 13 22.12 8.57 17.04
C ASP A 13 21.65 7.36 16.23
N LEU A 14 20.70 7.54 15.31
CA LEU A 14 20.12 6.46 14.52
C LEU A 14 20.71 6.43 13.11
N GLN A 15 21.38 5.33 12.77
CA GLN A 15 21.92 5.08 11.44
C GLN A 15 21.23 3.88 10.80
N TYR A 16 20.60 4.09 9.65
CA TYR A 16 19.98 3.02 8.88
C TYR A 16 20.99 2.30 7.99
N ALA A 17 20.94 0.96 7.99
CA ALA A 17 21.54 0.10 6.98
C ALA A 17 20.42 -0.63 6.22
N VAL A 18 20.30 -0.40 4.92
CA VAL A 18 19.24 -0.93 4.08
C VAL A 18 19.78 -2.02 3.15
N TYR A 19 19.24 -3.23 3.26
CA TYR A 19 19.58 -4.35 2.38
C TYR A 19 18.78 -4.28 1.10
N CYS A 20 19.50 -4.28 -0.04
CA CYS A 20 18.93 -4.14 -1.38
C CYS A 20 19.25 -5.35 -2.26
N SER A 21 18.34 -5.71 -3.16
CA SER A 21 18.61 -6.73 -4.18
C SER A 21 19.47 -6.14 -5.30
N ARG A 22 20.69 -6.62 -5.47
CA ARG A 22 21.58 -6.22 -6.58
C ARG A 22 20.94 -6.42 -7.95
N LYS A 23 20.10 -7.44 -8.09
CA LYS A 23 19.42 -7.75 -9.34
C LYS A 23 18.28 -6.80 -9.71
N SER A 24 17.83 -5.99 -8.74
CA SER A 24 16.74 -5.03 -8.95
C SER A 24 17.23 -3.62 -9.23
N TYR A 25 18.55 -3.36 -9.08
CA TYR A 25 19.13 -2.03 -9.25
C TYR A 25 20.32 -2.10 -10.19
N ASN A 26 20.27 -1.35 -11.30
CA ASN A 26 21.36 -1.28 -12.28
C ASN A 26 22.56 -0.46 -11.78
N ASN A 27 22.30 0.51 -10.91
CA ASN A 27 23.33 1.38 -10.32
C ASN A 27 23.32 1.22 -8.80
N GLU A 28 24.38 0.68 -8.24
CA GLU A 28 24.56 0.58 -6.80
C GLU A 28 24.91 1.95 -6.21
N ARG A 29 24.19 2.34 -5.17
CA ARG A 29 24.49 3.53 -4.37
C ARG A 29 24.85 3.04 -2.96
N TRP A 30 26.03 3.40 -2.47
CA TRP A 30 26.48 3.00 -1.14
C TRP A 30 25.82 3.78 0.00
N VAL A 31 25.32 4.97 -0.32
CA VAL A 31 24.57 5.84 0.60
C VAL A 31 23.33 6.38 -0.11
N TYR A 32 22.21 6.35 0.56
CA TYR A 32 20.94 6.90 0.07
C TYR A 32 20.23 7.66 1.20
N HIS A 33 20.09 8.96 1.06
CA HIS A 33 19.54 9.86 2.11
C HIS A 33 20.14 9.65 3.50
N GLY A 34 21.45 9.44 3.58
CA GLY A 34 22.15 9.19 4.85
C GLY A 34 22.16 7.73 5.31
N ALA A 35 21.31 6.87 4.78
CA ALA A 35 21.34 5.45 5.07
C ALA A 35 22.43 4.72 4.28
N LYS A 36 23.13 3.80 4.92
CA LYS A 36 24.05 2.86 4.25
C LYS A 36 23.24 1.83 3.48
N THR A 37 23.61 1.55 2.23
CA THR A 37 22.97 0.50 1.43
C THR A 37 23.90 -0.71 1.26
N GLU A 38 23.36 -1.89 1.49
CA GLU A 38 24.06 -3.17 1.38
C GLU A 38 23.39 -4.03 0.29
N TYR A 39 24.17 -4.53 -0.66
CA TYR A 39 23.63 -5.29 -1.79
C TYR A 39 23.79 -6.79 -1.63
N VAL A 40 22.69 -7.52 -1.85
CA VAL A 40 22.62 -8.98 -1.85
C VAL A 40 22.35 -9.45 -3.28
N GLY A 41 23.13 -10.43 -3.78
CA GLY A 41 23.08 -10.92 -5.15
C GLY A 41 21.87 -11.82 -5.49
N LEU A 42 20.78 -11.75 -4.70
CA LEU A 42 19.55 -12.52 -4.84
C LEU A 42 18.37 -11.59 -5.14
N ASN A 43 17.32 -12.10 -5.75
CA ASN A 43 16.08 -11.33 -5.94
C ASN A 43 15.32 -11.22 -4.61
N ALA A 44 14.86 -10.01 -4.30
CA ALA A 44 13.99 -9.77 -3.14
C ALA A 44 12.52 -10.20 -3.35
N ASN A 45 12.17 -10.70 -4.54
CA ASN A 45 10.83 -11.12 -4.90
C ASN A 45 10.78 -12.59 -5.33
N GLY A 46 9.62 -13.23 -5.17
CA GLY A 46 9.39 -14.63 -5.54
C GLY A 46 10.10 -15.60 -4.60
N ILE A 47 10.42 -16.80 -5.10
CA ILE A 47 11.07 -17.86 -4.28
C ILE A 47 12.44 -17.44 -3.75
N GLN A 48 13.16 -16.58 -4.48
CA GLN A 48 14.48 -16.09 -4.06
C GLN A 48 14.39 -15.07 -2.89
N SER A 49 13.22 -14.57 -2.55
CA SER A 49 13.06 -13.69 -1.39
C SER A 49 13.47 -14.39 -0.08
N ILE A 50 13.20 -15.68 0.06
CA ILE A 50 13.55 -16.44 1.27
C ILE A 50 15.06 -16.45 1.51
N PRO A 51 15.92 -16.97 0.58
CA PRO A 51 17.38 -16.90 0.77
C PRO A 51 17.92 -15.47 0.79
N TYR A 52 17.28 -14.52 0.11
CA TYR A 52 17.62 -13.09 0.20
C TYR A 52 17.45 -12.58 1.63
N ASP A 53 16.30 -12.83 2.26
CA ASP A 53 16.00 -12.43 3.63
C ASP A 53 16.96 -13.08 4.63
N ILE A 54 17.27 -14.39 4.47
CA ILE A 54 18.20 -15.12 5.34
C ILE A 54 19.61 -14.50 5.29
N VAL A 55 20.13 -14.22 4.09
CA VAL A 55 21.46 -13.60 3.93
C VAL A 55 21.47 -12.19 4.53
N SER A 56 20.41 -11.42 4.30
CA SER A 56 20.26 -10.08 4.87
C SER A 56 20.23 -10.11 6.41
N LEU A 57 19.48 -11.05 7.01
CA LEU A 57 19.42 -11.24 8.46
C LEU A 57 20.78 -11.61 9.07
N ILE A 58 21.53 -12.52 8.43
CA ILE A 58 22.86 -12.92 8.90
C ILE A 58 23.85 -11.74 8.87
N LYS A 59 23.78 -10.91 7.83
CA LYS A 59 24.59 -9.71 7.72
C LYS A 59 24.17 -8.67 8.78
N ALA A 60 22.87 -8.41 8.91
CA ALA A 60 22.33 -7.46 9.88
C ALA A 60 22.70 -7.85 11.33
N ALA A 61 22.68 -9.13 11.68
CA ALA A 61 23.07 -9.61 13.00
C ALA A 61 24.48 -9.20 13.41
N ARG A 62 25.38 -8.98 12.44
CA ARG A 62 26.79 -8.60 12.69
C ARG A 62 27.03 -7.09 12.76
N GLN A 63 26.15 -6.30 12.14
CA GLN A 63 26.40 -4.88 11.88
C GLN A 63 25.41 -3.94 12.58
N SER A 64 24.26 -4.46 13.03
CA SER A 64 23.16 -3.63 13.55
C SER A 64 22.80 -4.02 14.97
N ASP A 65 22.32 -3.08 15.77
CA ASP A 65 21.83 -3.32 17.13
C ASP A 65 20.36 -3.76 17.10
N VAL A 66 19.58 -3.19 16.18
CA VAL A 66 18.16 -3.51 15.94
C VAL A 66 17.98 -3.92 14.50
N VAL A 67 17.14 -4.92 14.25
CA VAL A 67 16.78 -5.38 12.90
C VAL A 67 15.30 -5.21 12.67
N LEU A 68 14.94 -4.35 11.71
CA LEU A 68 13.60 -4.19 11.22
C LEU A 68 13.36 -5.13 10.03
N ILE A 69 12.41 -6.05 10.16
CA ILE A 69 12.01 -7.00 9.12
C ILE A 69 10.65 -6.57 8.57
N LEU A 70 10.58 -6.39 7.25
CA LEU A 70 9.36 -6.00 6.55
C LEU A 70 8.80 -7.21 5.79
N GLY A 71 7.65 -7.68 6.25
CA GLY A 71 7.03 -8.93 5.78
C GLY A 71 7.54 -10.17 6.54
N VAL A 72 6.97 -11.32 6.22
CA VAL A 72 7.18 -12.55 7.00
C VAL A 72 7.91 -13.66 6.24
N SER A 73 8.25 -13.49 4.97
CA SER A 73 8.75 -14.58 4.11
C SER A 73 10.02 -15.25 4.64
N GLY A 74 10.98 -14.47 5.12
CA GLY A 74 12.24 -14.96 5.68
C GLY A 74 12.17 -15.40 7.15
N CYS A 75 11.06 -15.15 7.83
CA CYS A 75 10.94 -15.39 9.27
C CYS A 75 10.93 -16.89 9.66
N ALA A 76 10.74 -17.80 8.70
CA ALA A 76 10.94 -19.23 8.91
C ALA A 76 12.36 -19.57 9.42
N PHE A 77 13.34 -18.71 9.17
CA PHE A 77 14.73 -18.87 9.65
C PHE A 77 14.95 -18.40 11.09
N LEU A 78 14.05 -17.67 11.68
CA LEU A 78 14.23 -17.04 13.01
C LEU A 78 14.55 -18.03 14.15
N PRO A 79 14.01 -19.27 14.19
CA PRO A 79 14.45 -20.26 15.19
C PRO A 79 15.96 -20.51 15.15
N ILE A 80 16.54 -20.63 13.95
CA ILE A 80 17.98 -20.81 13.76
C ILE A 80 18.73 -19.52 14.05
N PHE A 81 18.22 -18.37 13.59
CA PHE A 81 18.79 -17.06 13.89
C PHE A 81 18.99 -16.82 15.39
N ARG A 82 18.03 -17.21 16.22
CA ARG A 82 18.09 -17.05 17.68
C ARG A 82 19.13 -17.91 18.36
N LEU A 83 19.68 -18.94 17.71
CA LEU A 83 20.78 -19.75 18.25
C LEU A 83 22.10 -18.97 18.30
N PHE A 84 22.29 -17.96 17.42
CA PHE A 84 23.54 -17.22 17.32
C PHE A 84 23.38 -15.69 17.47
N SER A 85 22.14 -15.17 17.60
CA SER A 85 21.91 -13.73 17.71
C SER A 85 20.76 -13.41 18.65
N GLN A 86 21.03 -12.49 19.59
CA GLN A 86 20.02 -11.93 20.52
C GLN A 86 19.62 -10.50 20.13
N LYS A 87 19.95 -10.05 18.92
CA LYS A 87 19.59 -8.71 18.41
C LYS A 87 18.10 -8.46 18.53
N ARG A 88 17.73 -7.21 18.84
CA ARG A 88 16.33 -6.79 18.90
C ARG A 88 15.70 -6.91 17.50
N LEU A 89 14.62 -7.68 17.38
CA LEU A 89 13.88 -7.87 16.14
C LEU A 89 12.54 -7.16 16.22
N ILE A 90 12.33 -6.22 15.30
CA ILE A 90 11.04 -5.57 15.07
C ILE A 90 10.52 -6.13 13.75
N ILE A 91 9.33 -6.72 13.76
CA ILE A 91 8.79 -7.42 12.59
C ILE A 91 7.46 -6.79 12.20
N ASN A 92 7.43 -6.20 11.01
CA ASN A 92 6.21 -5.64 10.44
C ASN A 92 5.46 -6.73 9.65
N ILE A 93 4.23 -7.01 10.08
CA ILE A 93 3.26 -7.85 9.37
C ILE A 93 2.34 -6.90 8.58
N ASP A 94 2.70 -6.66 7.33
CA ASP A 94 2.07 -5.70 6.42
C ASP A 94 0.88 -6.28 5.63
N GLY A 95 0.41 -7.45 6.02
CA GLY A 95 -0.71 -8.13 5.40
C GLY A 95 -0.72 -9.63 5.69
N LEU A 96 -1.86 -10.24 5.45
CA LEU A 96 -2.04 -11.69 5.65
C LEU A 96 -1.70 -12.44 4.35
N GLU A 97 -0.40 -12.46 3.97
CA GLU A 97 0.07 -13.02 2.71
C GLU A 97 -0.40 -14.47 2.47
N HIS A 98 -0.51 -15.27 3.51
CA HIS A 98 -1.00 -16.65 3.42
C HIS A 98 -2.48 -16.76 3.01
N ARG A 99 -3.26 -15.67 3.06
CA ARG A 99 -4.68 -15.62 2.64
C ARG A 99 -4.87 -15.20 1.19
N ARG A 100 -3.81 -14.72 0.52
CA ARG A 100 -3.92 -14.21 -0.86
C ARG A 100 -4.06 -15.34 -1.86
N ASP A 101 -4.96 -15.19 -2.83
CA ASP A 101 -5.32 -16.20 -3.82
C ASP A 101 -4.22 -16.51 -4.85
N LYS A 102 -3.25 -15.60 -5.00
CA LYS A 102 -2.08 -15.81 -5.85
C LYS A 102 -1.20 -17.00 -5.43
N TRP A 103 -1.32 -17.44 -4.16
CA TRP A 103 -0.47 -18.49 -3.61
C TRP A 103 -1.15 -19.87 -3.65
N ASN A 104 -0.42 -20.89 -4.06
CA ASN A 104 -0.87 -22.27 -3.94
C ASN A 104 -0.90 -22.76 -2.48
N LYS A 105 -1.53 -23.90 -2.22
CA LYS A 105 -1.74 -24.44 -0.87
C LYS A 105 -0.44 -24.63 -0.07
N TRP A 106 0.66 -25.00 -0.72
CA TRP A 106 1.95 -25.23 -0.04
C TRP A 106 2.62 -23.90 0.35
N ALA A 107 2.60 -22.93 -0.56
CA ALA A 107 3.10 -21.60 -0.26
C ALA A 107 2.30 -20.93 0.87
N ARG A 108 0.97 -21.08 0.89
CA ARG A 108 0.12 -20.58 1.99
C ARG A 108 0.49 -21.21 3.33
N LYS A 109 0.71 -22.53 3.39
CA LYS A 109 1.16 -23.24 4.60
C LYS A 109 2.54 -22.76 5.06
N PHE A 110 3.47 -22.59 4.14
CA PHE A 110 4.80 -22.05 4.43
C PHE A 110 4.73 -20.63 4.99
N LEU A 111 3.98 -19.73 4.34
CA LEU A 111 3.82 -18.35 4.79
C LEU A 111 3.15 -18.28 6.17
N LYS A 112 2.13 -19.11 6.43
CA LYS A 112 1.51 -19.21 7.76
C LYS A 112 2.49 -19.71 8.84
N PHE A 113 3.33 -20.70 8.50
CA PHE A 113 4.40 -21.15 9.39
C PHE A 113 5.41 -20.04 9.66
N SER A 114 5.85 -19.33 8.61
CA SER A 114 6.80 -18.22 8.71
C SER A 114 6.25 -17.06 9.55
N GLU A 115 4.98 -16.70 9.37
CA GLU A 115 4.25 -15.72 10.20
C GLU A 115 4.23 -16.13 11.67
N LYS A 116 3.97 -17.42 11.97
CA LYS A 116 4.03 -17.95 13.35
C LYS A 116 5.44 -17.78 13.95
N GLN A 117 6.50 -18.02 13.16
CA GLN A 117 7.87 -17.80 13.64
C GLN A 117 8.17 -16.30 13.86
N ALA A 118 7.69 -15.45 12.97
CA ALA A 118 7.79 -13.99 13.12
C ALA A 118 7.21 -13.54 14.46
N VAL A 119 5.97 -13.95 14.75
CA VAL A 119 5.29 -13.58 16.00
C VAL A 119 6.00 -14.17 17.22
N ARG A 120 6.45 -15.43 17.15
CA ARG A 120 7.10 -16.12 18.27
C ARG A 120 8.46 -15.51 18.64
N TYR A 121 9.28 -15.18 17.64
CA TYR A 121 10.69 -14.79 17.84
C TYR A 121 10.95 -13.29 17.71
N GLY A 122 10.00 -12.51 17.19
CA GLY A 122 10.08 -11.05 17.20
C GLY A 122 9.99 -10.49 18.61
N ASN A 123 10.79 -9.46 18.91
CA ASN A 123 10.70 -8.72 20.17
C ASN A 123 9.48 -7.79 20.15
N VAL A 124 9.30 -7.09 19.04
CA VAL A 124 8.15 -6.22 18.75
C VAL A 124 7.50 -6.68 17.45
N ILE A 125 6.19 -6.83 17.46
CA ILE A 125 5.40 -7.05 16.25
C ILE A 125 4.73 -5.73 15.90
N VAL A 126 4.90 -5.29 14.67
CA VAL A 126 4.21 -4.14 14.10
C VAL A 126 3.16 -4.62 13.12
N THR A 127 1.99 -4.02 13.15
CA THR A 127 0.92 -4.25 12.18
C THR A 127 0.48 -2.89 11.62
N ASP A 128 0.09 -2.85 10.37
CA ASP A 128 -0.25 -1.60 9.69
C ASP A 128 -1.74 -1.26 9.74
N ASN A 129 -2.56 -2.17 10.26
CA ASN A 129 -4.02 -2.02 10.32
C ASN A 129 -4.59 -2.74 11.54
N LYS A 130 -5.62 -2.14 12.16
CA LYS A 130 -6.26 -2.75 13.33
C LYS A 130 -6.83 -4.15 13.06
N GLY A 131 -7.33 -4.41 11.85
CA GLY A 131 -7.79 -5.76 11.48
C GLY A 131 -6.68 -6.81 11.55
N ILE A 132 -5.43 -6.43 11.25
CA ILE A 132 -4.26 -7.30 11.41
C ILE A 132 -3.84 -7.39 12.88
N THR A 133 -3.90 -6.28 13.63
CA THR A 133 -3.65 -6.27 15.09
C THR A 133 -4.55 -7.27 15.80
N ASP A 134 -5.85 -7.20 15.54
CA ASP A 134 -6.85 -8.06 16.15
C ASP A 134 -6.65 -9.54 15.75
N TYR A 135 -6.26 -9.77 14.49
CA TYR A 135 -5.91 -11.10 14.02
C TYR A 135 -4.66 -11.66 14.74
N VAL A 136 -3.58 -10.89 14.86
CA VAL A 136 -2.35 -11.33 15.56
C VAL A 136 -2.65 -11.64 17.01
N LEU A 137 -3.44 -10.80 17.68
CA LEU A 137 -3.85 -11.03 19.06
C LEU A 137 -4.70 -12.29 19.20
N SER A 138 -5.71 -12.47 18.35
CA SER A 138 -6.63 -13.62 18.43
C SER A 138 -5.97 -14.94 18.04
N GLU A 139 -5.08 -14.94 17.05
CA GLU A 139 -4.45 -16.14 16.50
C GLU A 139 -3.25 -16.61 17.34
N TYR A 140 -2.49 -15.65 17.89
CA TYR A 140 -1.21 -15.93 18.54
C TYR A 140 -1.14 -15.51 20.01
N GLY A 141 -2.14 -14.80 20.53
CA GLY A 141 -2.15 -14.29 21.90
C GLY A 141 -1.06 -13.23 22.17
N LYS A 142 -0.48 -12.59 21.12
CA LYS A 142 0.60 -11.62 21.24
C LYS A 142 0.13 -10.22 20.85
N PRO A 143 0.36 -9.22 21.70
CA PRO A 143 0.09 -7.83 21.33
C PRO A 143 1.02 -7.36 20.20
N SER A 144 0.58 -6.38 19.43
CA SER A 144 1.35 -5.74 18.39
C SER A 144 1.14 -4.23 18.39
N GLU A 145 2.15 -3.50 17.94
CA GLU A 145 2.10 -2.05 17.75
C GLU A 145 1.41 -1.73 16.43
N LEU A 146 0.41 -0.87 16.46
CA LEU A 146 -0.29 -0.42 15.26
C LEU A 146 0.43 0.79 14.68
N ILE A 147 1.18 0.61 13.60
CA ILE A 147 1.87 1.66 12.85
C ILE A 147 1.52 1.52 11.38
N ALA A 148 0.68 2.42 10.89
CA ALA A 148 0.22 2.42 9.51
C ALA A 148 1.29 2.91 8.51
N TYR A 149 0.91 3.08 7.24
CA TYR A 149 1.73 3.75 6.23
C TYR A 149 1.40 5.24 6.19
N GLY A 150 2.40 6.06 5.86
CA GLY A 150 2.19 7.46 5.55
C GLY A 150 1.80 7.67 4.08
N GLY A 151 1.15 8.80 3.78
CA GLY A 151 0.68 9.12 2.43
C GLY A 151 1.04 10.51 1.93
N ASP A 152 1.51 11.41 2.80
CA ASP A 152 1.76 12.82 2.49
C ASP A 152 2.92 13.08 1.51
N HIS A 153 3.77 12.09 1.26
CA HIS A 153 4.85 12.18 0.27
C HIS A 153 4.38 12.38 -1.18
N VAL A 154 3.10 12.13 -1.46
CA VAL A 154 2.50 12.34 -2.79
C VAL A 154 2.06 13.77 -3.05
N LEU A 155 2.03 14.60 -2.02
CA LEU A 155 1.71 16.01 -2.15
C LEU A 155 2.86 16.73 -2.88
N GLN A 156 2.52 17.41 -3.95
CA GLN A 156 3.46 18.16 -4.80
C GLN A 156 2.95 19.58 -4.96
N ASP A 157 3.88 20.52 -5.03
CA ASP A 157 3.56 21.89 -5.43
C ASP A 157 3.42 21.93 -6.95
N ILE A 158 2.19 22.11 -7.44
CA ILE A 158 1.81 22.08 -8.85
C ILE A 158 1.18 23.42 -9.23
N SER A 159 1.73 24.08 -10.24
CA SER A 159 1.14 25.31 -10.78
C SER A 159 -0.17 25.04 -11.54
N ALA A 160 -0.99 26.06 -11.70
CA ALA A 160 -2.22 25.96 -12.48
C ALA A 160 -1.96 25.51 -13.92
N ASP A 161 -0.92 26.09 -14.59
CA ASP A 161 -0.55 25.74 -15.96
C ASP A 161 -0.12 24.28 -16.08
N GLU A 162 0.64 23.74 -15.13
CA GLU A 162 1.02 22.32 -15.10
C GLU A 162 -0.19 21.41 -14.89
N SER A 163 -1.12 21.83 -14.04
CA SER A 163 -2.37 21.10 -13.81
C SER A 163 -3.21 21.05 -15.08
N ASP A 164 -3.40 22.17 -15.74
CA ASP A 164 -4.17 22.26 -16.98
C ASP A 164 -3.51 21.46 -18.12
N ALA A 165 -2.19 21.57 -18.27
CA ALA A 165 -1.43 20.80 -19.26
C ALA A 165 -1.56 19.27 -19.03
N ALA A 166 -1.49 18.83 -17.78
CA ALA A 166 -1.65 17.42 -17.45
C ALA A 166 -3.09 16.93 -17.70
N LEU A 167 -4.11 17.68 -17.32
CA LEU A 167 -5.51 17.36 -17.62
C LEU A 167 -5.77 17.30 -19.12
N GLN A 168 -5.26 18.28 -19.87
CA GLN A 168 -5.37 18.32 -21.34
C GLN A 168 -4.69 17.12 -22.00
N LYS A 169 -3.48 16.74 -21.55
CA LYS A 169 -2.74 15.57 -22.04
C LYS A 169 -3.57 14.29 -21.97
N TYR A 170 -4.36 14.14 -20.92
CA TYR A 170 -5.22 12.98 -20.72
C TYR A 170 -6.66 13.22 -21.21
N GLY A 171 -7.00 14.37 -21.78
CA GLY A 171 -8.35 14.71 -22.22
C GLY A 171 -9.36 14.64 -21.07
N LEU A 172 -9.01 15.23 -19.92
CA LEU A 172 -9.81 15.24 -18.71
C LEU A 172 -10.27 16.65 -18.35
N THR A 173 -11.42 16.71 -17.69
CA THR A 173 -11.95 17.95 -17.14
C THR A 173 -12.00 17.82 -15.62
N ALA A 174 -11.53 18.84 -14.91
CA ALA A 174 -11.51 18.85 -13.45
C ALA A 174 -12.91 18.60 -12.85
N ASN A 175 -12.98 17.77 -11.81
CA ASN A 175 -14.19 17.36 -11.10
C ASN A 175 -15.27 16.66 -11.98
N LYS A 176 -14.91 16.15 -13.16
CA LYS A 176 -15.83 15.42 -14.05
C LYS A 176 -15.53 13.93 -14.17
N TYR A 177 -14.46 13.43 -13.56
CA TYR A 177 -14.09 12.01 -13.60
C TYR A 177 -13.84 11.45 -12.21
N SER A 178 -14.16 10.19 -12.05
CA SER A 178 -13.72 9.37 -10.92
C SER A 178 -12.33 8.81 -11.21
N LEU A 179 -11.51 8.55 -10.18
CA LEU A 179 -10.17 8.04 -10.31
C LEU A 179 -10.00 6.75 -9.52
N ALA A 180 -9.43 5.70 -10.13
CA ALA A 180 -8.96 4.49 -9.46
C ALA A 180 -7.51 4.22 -9.82
N ILE A 181 -6.67 3.91 -8.81
CA ILE A 181 -5.25 3.59 -8.99
C ILE A 181 -4.93 2.33 -8.21
N CYS A 182 -4.64 1.22 -8.90
CA CYS A 182 -4.26 -0.02 -8.24
C CYS A 182 -3.53 -1.00 -9.17
N ARG A 183 -3.03 -2.09 -8.61
CA ARG A 183 -2.64 -3.27 -9.39
C ARG A 183 -3.90 -3.91 -9.96
N ILE A 184 -3.83 -4.34 -11.22
CA ILE A 184 -4.96 -4.98 -11.88
C ILE A 184 -5.00 -6.46 -11.49
N GLU A 185 -5.65 -6.71 -10.35
CA GLU A 185 -5.80 -8.03 -9.73
C GLU A 185 -7.24 -8.20 -9.22
N PRO A 186 -7.79 -9.43 -9.17
CA PRO A 186 -9.17 -9.67 -8.72
C PRO A 186 -9.46 -9.11 -7.32
N GLU A 187 -8.51 -9.20 -6.41
CA GLU A 187 -8.62 -8.70 -5.03
C GLU A 187 -8.78 -7.17 -4.92
N ASN A 188 -8.56 -6.45 -6.02
CA ASN A 188 -8.81 -5.02 -6.13
C ASN A 188 -10.20 -4.70 -6.71
N ASN A 189 -11.06 -5.69 -6.89
CA ASN A 189 -12.44 -5.55 -7.36
C ASN A 189 -12.57 -4.68 -8.63
N VAL A 190 -11.56 -4.77 -9.52
CA VAL A 190 -11.50 -4.00 -10.77
C VAL A 190 -12.73 -4.28 -11.62
N HIS A 191 -13.13 -5.56 -11.74
CA HIS A 191 -14.32 -5.99 -12.46
C HIS A 191 -15.59 -5.35 -11.93
N THR A 192 -15.75 -5.26 -10.60
CA THR A 192 -16.93 -4.67 -9.94
C THR A 192 -17.03 -3.16 -10.24
N ILE A 193 -15.90 -2.46 -10.19
CA ILE A 193 -15.85 -1.03 -10.49
C ILE A 193 -16.16 -0.78 -11.97
N LEU A 194 -15.49 -1.49 -12.88
CA LEU A 194 -15.68 -1.32 -14.32
C LEU A 194 -17.10 -1.71 -14.75
N GLU A 195 -17.67 -2.76 -14.15
CA GLU A 195 -19.07 -3.14 -14.40
C GLU A 195 -20.03 -2.03 -14.01
N ALA A 196 -19.84 -1.38 -12.86
CA ALA A 196 -20.68 -0.27 -12.45
C ALA A 196 -20.63 0.90 -13.45
N PHE A 197 -19.40 1.30 -13.86
CA PHE A 197 -19.25 2.40 -14.81
C PHE A 197 -19.74 2.06 -16.22
N SER A 198 -19.69 0.81 -16.65
CA SER A 198 -20.28 0.39 -17.93
C SER A 198 -21.80 0.54 -17.99
N GLN A 199 -22.45 0.63 -16.82
CA GLN A 199 -23.91 0.81 -16.68
C GLN A 199 -24.29 2.26 -16.32
N THR A 200 -23.31 3.16 -16.13
CA THR A 200 -23.53 4.57 -15.79
C THR A 200 -22.80 5.47 -16.80
N PRO A 201 -23.25 5.58 -18.05
CA PRO A 201 -22.53 6.27 -19.13
C PRO A 201 -22.30 7.76 -18.85
N ASP A 202 -23.11 8.39 -18.01
CA ASP A 202 -22.95 9.79 -17.60
C ASP A 202 -21.86 10.00 -16.54
N GLN A 203 -21.31 8.92 -15.97
CA GLN A 203 -20.21 8.97 -15.00
C GLN A 203 -18.91 8.52 -15.67
N GLN A 204 -17.88 9.38 -15.65
CA GLN A 204 -16.58 9.03 -16.20
C GLN A 204 -15.65 8.44 -15.15
N ILE A 205 -14.87 7.42 -15.52
CA ILE A 205 -13.78 6.89 -14.70
C ILE A 205 -12.45 6.89 -15.47
N VAL A 206 -11.38 7.27 -14.77
CA VAL A 206 -9.99 7.05 -15.17
C VAL A 206 -9.43 5.95 -14.29
N PHE A 207 -9.06 4.84 -14.88
CA PHE A 207 -8.53 3.70 -14.17
C PHE A 207 -7.06 3.46 -14.54
N ILE A 208 -6.14 3.66 -13.59
CA ILE A 208 -4.70 3.59 -13.78
C ILE A 208 -4.15 2.29 -13.21
N GLY A 209 -3.43 1.51 -14.03
CA GLY A 209 -2.80 0.26 -13.57
C GLY A 209 -1.97 -0.46 -14.62
N ASN A 210 -1.33 -1.56 -14.20
CA ASN A 210 -0.54 -2.43 -15.09
C ASN A 210 -1.43 -3.51 -15.73
N TRP A 211 -2.18 -3.14 -16.77
CA TRP A 211 -3.20 -3.99 -17.39
C TRP A 211 -2.63 -5.26 -18.03
N ASN A 212 -1.49 -5.16 -18.70
CA ASN A 212 -0.89 -6.25 -19.46
C ASN A 212 -0.06 -7.23 -18.60
N LYS A 213 -0.14 -7.13 -17.27
CA LYS A 213 0.69 -7.95 -16.37
C LYS A 213 0.08 -9.33 -16.08
N SER A 214 -1.20 -9.53 -16.36
CA SER A 214 -1.93 -10.77 -16.08
C SER A 214 -3.04 -11.00 -17.12
N ALA A 215 -3.46 -12.26 -17.28
CA ALA A 215 -4.61 -12.59 -18.10
C ALA A 215 -5.86 -11.82 -17.66
N TYR A 216 -6.10 -11.73 -16.35
CA TYR A 216 -7.21 -10.95 -15.79
C TYR A 216 -7.17 -9.48 -16.23
N GLY A 217 -5.99 -8.86 -16.23
CA GLY A 217 -5.84 -7.47 -16.67
C GLY A 217 -6.15 -7.29 -18.15
N ASN A 218 -5.67 -8.20 -19.00
CA ASN A 218 -5.96 -8.20 -20.44
C ASN A 218 -7.46 -8.35 -20.70
N ASP A 219 -8.12 -9.30 -20.03
CA ASP A 219 -9.57 -9.53 -20.16
C ASP A 219 -10.38 -8.30 -19.74
N MET A 220 -10.00 -7.65 -18.64
CA MET A 220 -10.66 -6.43 -18.19
C MET A 220 -10.46 -5.28 -19.19
N GLN A 221 -9.26 -5.11 -19.71
CA GLN A 221 -8.97 -4.09 -20.72
C GLN A 221 -9.77 -4.32 -22.00
N GLU A 222 -9.77 -5.54 -22.54
CA GLU A 222 -10.52 -5.90 -23.75
C GLU A 222 -12.03 -5.68 -23.57
N LYS A 223 -12.57 -6.11 -22.44
CA LYS A 223 -14.02 -6.02 -22.17
C LYS A 223 -14.52 -4.59 -22.03
N TYR A 224 -13.72 -3.71 -21.37
CA TYR A 224 -14.22 -2.40 -20.94
C TYR A 224 -13.66 -1.22 -21.72
N SER A 225 -12.61 -1.38 -22.56
CA SER A 225 -12.06 -0.28 -23.40
C SER A 225 -13.03 0.26 -24.46
N LYS A 226 -14.12 -0.47 -24.74
CA LYS A 226 -15.17 -0.07 -25.69
C LYS A 226 -16.18 0.96 -25.15
N PHE A 227 -16.14 1.26 -23.86
CA PHE A 227 -17.02 2.24 -23.23
C PHE A 227 -16.35 3.61 -23.19
N ASP A 228 -16.97 4.62 -23.81
CA ASP A 228 -16.41 5.97 -23.94
C ASP A 228 -16.16 6.67 -22.59
N ASN A 229 -16.94 6.33 -21.58
CA ASN A 229 -16.83 6.86 -20.22
C ASN A 229 -15.80 6.15 -19.34
N ILE A 230 -15.18 5.06 -19.86
CA ILE A 230 -14.15 4.29 -19.13
C ILE A 230 -12.79 4.53 -19.78
N LYS A 231 -11.96 5.34 -19.14
CA LYS A 231 -10.61 5.62 -19.61
C LYS A 231 -9.60 4.72 -18.90
N ILE A 232 -9.04 3.77 -19.63
CA ILE A 232 -8.01 2.84 -19.17
C ILE A 232 -6.64 3.43 -19.46
N LEU A 233 -5.83 3.67 -18.41
CA LEU A 233 -4.47 4.20 -18.53
C LEU A 233 -3.44 3.21 -18.00
N PRO A 234 -2.22 3.16 -18.60
CA PRO A 234 -1.12 2.39 -18.04
C PRO A 234 -0.69 2.94 -16.68
N ALA A 235 0.11 2.17 -15.93
CA ALA A 235 0.64 2.64 -14.67
C ALA A 235 1.46 3.92 -14.84
N ILE A 236 1.17 4.89 -13.99
CA ILE A 236 1.84 6.20 -13.92
C ILE A 236 2.60 6.22 -12.60
N TYR A 237 3.91 6.53 -12.65
CA TYR A 237 4.79 6.62 -11.49
C TYR A 237 5.27 8.05 -11.22
N ASP A 238 4.94 8.99 -12.11
CA ASP A 238 5.23 10.40 -11.94
C ASP A 238 4.29 10.99 -10.87
N LEU A 239 4.85 11.34 -9.72
CA LEU A 239 4.09 11.88 -8.59
C LEU A 239 3.41 13.21 -8.91
N ARG A 240 3.98 14.04 -9.79
CA ARG A 240 3.37 15.33 -10.19
C ARG A 240 2.10 15.07 -11.00
N ILE A 241 2.13 14.15 -11.95
CA ILE A 241 0.95 13.75 -12.73
C ILE A 241 -0.10 13.11 -11.82
N LEU A 242 0.30 12.19 -10.94
CA LEU A 242 -0.62 11.55 -10.00
C LEU A 242 -1.24 12.54 -9.02
N ASN A 243 -0.48 13.56 -8.59
CA ASN A 243 -1.00 14.66 -7.78
C ASN A 243 -2.13 15.40 -8.52
N VAL A 244 -1.89 15.81 -9.78
CA VAL A 244 -2.91 16.50 -10.59
C VAL A 244 -4.16 15.64 -10.73
N LEU A 245 -4.00 14.35 -11.07
CA LEU A 245 -5.15 13.47 -11.29
C LEU A 245 -5.96 13.24 -10.00
N ARG A 246 -5.30 13.12 -8.84
CA ARG A 246 -5.98 13.00 -7.54
C ARG A 246 -6.65 14.30 -7.12
N SER A 247 -5.99 15.45 -7.29
CA SER A 247 -6.52 16.76 -6.91
C SER A 247 -7.75 17.16 -7.72
N ASN A 248 -7.86 16.67 -8.95
CA ASN A 248 -8.91 17.09 -9.89
C ASN A 248 -9.97 16.01 -10.14
N CYS A 249 -9.93 14.86 -9.47
CA CYS A 249 -11.01 13.88 -9.59
C CYS A 249 -12.27 14.34 -8.83
N LYS A 250 -13.42 13.84 -9.27
CA LYS A 250 -14.71 14.01 -8.58
C LYS A 250 -14.78 13.09 -7.35
N TYR A 251 -14.44 11.80 -7.55
CA TYR A 251 -14.37 10.76 -6.53
C TYR A 251 -13.10 9.93 -6.69
N TYR A 252 -12.56 9.46 -5.57
CA TYR A 252 -11.52 8.42 -5.60
C TYR A 252 -12.14 7.06 -5.27
N LEU A 253 -11.97 6.08 -6.18
CA LEU A 253 -12.48 4.72 -6.05
C LEU A 253 -11.39 3.80 -5.52
N HIS A 254 -11.67 3.08 -4.44
CA HIS A 254 -10.73 2.14 -3.84
C HIS A 254 -11.33 0.75 -3.72
N GLY A 255 -10.96 -0.16 -4.62
CA GLY A 255 -11.53 -1.50 -4.70
C GLY A 255 -10.81 -2.57 -3.87
N HIS A 256 -9.67 -2.27 -3.24
CA HIS A 256 -8.85 -3.28 -2.56
C HIS A 256 -9.58 -3.92 -1.38
N SER A 257 -9.55 -5.26 -1.31
CA SER A 257 -10.28 -6.04 -0.29
C SER A 257 -9.39 -6.93 0.58
N ALA A 258 -8.10 -7.05 0.27
CA ALA A 258 -7.17 -7.96 0.95
C ALA A 258 -5.99 -7.21 1.58
N GLY A 259 -5.64 -7.55 2.81
CA GLY A 259 -4.46 -6.98 3.48
C GLY A 259 -4.75 -5.80 4.39
N GLY A 260 -3.72 -5.12 4.85
CA GLY A 260 -3.77 -4.04 5.84
C GLY A 260 -4.12 -2.66 5.28
N THR A 261 -3.44 -1.64 5.77
CA THR A 261 -3.55 -0.27 5.28
C THR A 261 -2.99 -0.17 3.86
N ASN A 262 -3.83 0.20 2.90
CA ASN A 262 -3.40 0.30 1.52
C ASN A 262 -2.79 1.68 1.24
N PRO A 263 -1.52 1.78 0.79
CA PRO A 263 -0.86 3.06 0.51
C PRO A 263 -1.66 3.96 -0.44
N SER A 264 -2.26 3.41 -1.52
CA SER A 264 -2.99 4.23 -2.49
C SER A 264 -4.27 4.85 -1.91
N LEU A 265 -4.87 4.21 -0.88
CA LEU A 265 -6.02 4.77 -0.17
C LEU A 265 -5.59 5.96 0.70
N VAL A 266 -4.58 5.74 1.56
CA VAL A 266 -4.12 6.81 2.45
C VAL A 266 -3.50 7.98 1.69
N GLU A 267 -2.82 7.73 0.59
CA GLU A 267 -2.36 8.77 -0.33
C GLU A 267 -3.52 9.62 -0.88
N ALA A 268 -4.60 8.97 -1.31
CA ALA A 268 -5.76 9.67 -1.87
C ALA A 268 -6.48 10.54 -0.83
N MET A 269 -6.47 10.12 0.43
CA MET A 269 -7.13 10.86 1.51
C MET A 269 -6.56 12.28 1.73
N PHE A 270 -5.29 12.53 1.37
CA PHE A 270 -4.66 13.86 1.49
C PHE A 270 -5.18 14.90 0.48
N PHE A 271 -5.96 14.50 -0.51
CA PHE A 271 -6.44 15.40 -1.57
C PHE A 271 -7.84 15.99 -1.31
N ALA A 272 -8.41 15.77 -0.13
CA ALA A 272 -9.76 16.25 0.22
C ALA A 272 -10.80 15.92 -0.85
N LYS A 273 -10.71 14.71 -1.43
CA LYS A 273 -11.70 14.18 -2.39
C LYS A 273 -12.55 13.10 -1.73
N PRO A 274 -13.84 13.02 -2.09
CA PRO A 274 -14.67 11.97 -1.55
C PRO A 274 -14.13 10.59 -1.94
N ILE A 275 -14.08 9.68 -0.97
CA ILE A 275 -13.62 8.31 -1.16
C ILE A 275 -14.80 7.36 -1.15
N ILE A 276 -14.88 6.53 -2.19
CA ILE A 276 -15.81 5.41 -2.30
C ILE A 276 -14.95 4.14 -2.28
N ALA A 277 -15.03 3.37 -1.20
CA ALA A 277 -14.15 2.22 -0.96
C ALA A 277 -14.93 0.90 -0.94
N PHE A 278 -14.25 -0.19 -1.32
CA PHE A 278 -14.82 -1.53 -1.15
C PHE A 278 -15.04 -1.82 0.33
N ASP A 279 -16.21 -2.40 0.66
CA ASP A 279 -16.62 -2.69 2.02
C ASP A 279 -15.85 -3.87 2.60
N CYS A 280 -14.76 -3.57 3.29
CA CYS A 280 -14.01 -4.54 4.06
C CYS A 280 -13.45 -3.88 5.34
N ILE A 281 -13.10 -4.71 6.31
CA ILE A 281 -12.62 -4.26 7.62
C ILE A 281 -11.42 -3.33 7.52
N TYR A 282 -10.51 -3.56 6.58
CA TYR A 282 -9.27 -2.77 6.40
C TYR A 282 -9.57 -1.36 5.91
N ASN A 283 -10.45 -1.22 4.92
CA ASN A 283 -10.84 0.08 4.39
C ASN A 283 -11.68 0.87 5.40
N ARG A 284 -12.59 0.19 6.10
CA ARG A 284 -13.39 0.80 7.18
C ARG A 284 -12.50 1.35 8.29
N GLU A 285 -11.49 0.58 8.71
CA GLU A 285 -10.52 1.02 9.72
C GLU A 285 -9.68 2.20 9.21
N SER A 286 -9.14 2.11 8.00
CA SER A 286 -8.29 3.16 7.44
C SER A 286 -9.04 4.50 7.29
N THR A 287 -10.33 4.45 7.00
CA THR A 287 -11.18 5.64 6.81
C THR A 287 -12.08 5.95 7.99
N GLU A 288 -11.88 5.26 9.13
CA GLU A 288 -12.67 5.43 10.36
C GLU A 288 -14.20 5.38 10.13
N ASN A 289 -14.63 4.52 9.23
CA ASN A 289 -16.03 4.39 8.78
C ASN A 289 -16.64 5.69 8.19
N LYS A 290 -15.81 6.60 7.66
CA LYS A 290 -16.27 7.88 7.10
C LYS A 290 -16.31 7.93 5.57
N ALA A 291 -15.80 6.89 4.87
CA ALA A 291 -15.94 6.76 3.43
C ALA A 291 -17.35 6.28 3.05
N CYS A 292 -17.71 6.35 1.76
CA CYS A 292 -18.84 5.60 1.23
C CYS A 292 -18.36 4.18 0.88
N TYR A 293 -19.22 3.16 1.07
CA TYR A 293 -18.78 1.77 0.91
C TYR A 293 -19.66 0.99 -0.05
N PHE A 294 -19.03 0.24 -0.97
CA PHE A 294 -19.70 -0.68 -1.89
C PHE A 294 -19.16 -2.10 -1.73
N ASN A 295 -20.00 -3.10 -1.97
CA ASN A 295 -19.62 -4.51 -2.02
C ASN A 295 -20.07 -5.19 -3.32
N SER A 296 -20.71 -4.44 -4.21
CA SER A 296 -21.16 -4.91 -5.51
C SER A 296 -21.27 -3.73 -6.50
N SER A 297 -21.30 -4.04 -7.80
CA SER A 297 -21.51 -3.05 -8.86
C SER A 297 -22.82 -2.30 -8.68
N LYS A 298 -23.89 -3.00 -8.25
CA LYS A 298 -25.18 -2.38 -7.99
C LYS A 298 -25.12 -1.29 -6.91
N ILE A 299 -24.52 -1.60 -5.75
CA ILE A 299 -24.38 -0.60 -4.67
C ILE A 299 -23.47 0.56 -5.10
N LEU A 300 -22.44 0.30 -5.90
CA LEU A 300 -21.61 1.38 -6.45
C LEU A 300 -22.44 2.28 -7.39
N ILE A 301 -23.28 1.73 -8.24
CA ILE A 301 -24.19 2.49 -9.09
C ILE A 301 -25.16 3.34 -8.25
N ASP A 302 -25.73 2.76 -7.19
CA ASP A 302 -26.62 3.48 -6.29
C ASP A 302 -25.89 4.67 -5.66
N ILE A 303 -24.67 4.49 -5.17
CA ILE A 303 -23.84 5.57 -4.59
C ILE A 303 -23.53 6.66 -5.62
N LEU A 304 -23.15 6.29 -6.85
CA LEU A 304 -22.80 7.25 -7.91
C LEU A 304 -24.00 8.12 -8.34
N ASN A 305 -25.21 7.63 -8.19
CA ASN A 305 -26.46 8.31 -8.56
C ASN A 305 -27.16 8.99 -7.38
N ASP A 306 -26.72 8.75 -6.15
CA ASP A 306 -27.35 9.33 -4.96
C ASP A 306 -26.83 10.74 -4.69
N SER A 307 -27.64 11.73 -5.03
CA SER A 307 -27.34 13.14 -4.76
C SER A 307 -27.54 13.57 -3.29
N SER A 308 -28.10 12.70 -2.45
CA SER A 308 -28.32 12.98 -1.02
C SER A 308 -27.09 12.69 -0.15
N LEU A 309 -26.09 11.97 -0.68
CA LEU A 309 -24.87 11.68 0.06
C LEU A 309 -24.02 12.92 0.29
N ASP A 310 -23.61 13.10 1.54
CA ASP A 310 -22.76 14.22 1.93
C ASP A 310 -21.28 13.94 1.57
N PHE A 311 -20.98 14.08 0.30
CA PHE A 311 -19.63 13.91 -0.22
C PHE A 311 -18.66 15.00 0.25
N GLU A 312 -19.14 16.18 0.61
CA GLU A 312 -18.30 17.25 1.16
C GLU A 312 -17.78 16.86 2.54
N ASN A 313 -18.65 16.37 3.42
CA ASN A 313 -18.24 15.89 4.74
C ASN A 313 -17.35 14.64 4.64
N ASN A 314 -17.61 13.74 3.67
CA ASN A 314 -16.72 12.61 3.39
C ASN A 314 -15.31 13.12 3.07
N ALA A 315 -15.16 14.03 2.12
CA ALA A 315 -13.87 14.60 1.69
C ALA A 315 -13.10 15.26 2.85
N LYS A 316 -13.77 16.12 3.63
CA LYS A 316 -13.21 16.77 4.82
C LYS A 316 -12.76 15.74 5.87
N SER A 317 -13.56 14.70 6.08
CA SER A 317 -13.23 13.63 7.02
C SER A 317 -11.98 12.86 6.57
N MET A 318 -11.85 12.55 5.26
CA MET A 318 -10.68 11.85 4.72
C MET A 318 -9.40 12.66 4.96
N GLU A 319 -9.40 13.94 4.62
CA GLU A 319 -8.25 14.82 4.83
C GLU A 319 -7.88 14.94 6.32
N ALA A 320 -8.86 15.12 7.19
CA ALA A 320 -8.62 15.22 8.64
C ALA A 320 -8.01 13.93 9.22
N ILE A 321 -8.49 12.75 8.80
CA ILE A 321 -7.94 11.46 9.20
C ILE A 321 -6.51 11.31 8.67
N ALA A 322 -6.27 11.64 7.38
CA ALA A 322 -4.96 11.55 6.77
C ALA A 322 -3.93 12.39 7.51
N ASN A 323 -4.23 13.66 7.75
CA ASN A 323 -3.33 14.58 8.46
C ASN A 323 -3.04 14.15 9.91
N ARG A 324 -3.97 13.48 10.56
CA ARG A 324 -3.80 13.02 11.94
C ARG A 324 -3.07 11.67 12.04
N ARG A 325 -3.28 10.75 11.10
CA ARG A 325 -2.83 9.34 11.22
C ARG A 325 -1.73 8.95 10.25
N TYR A 326 -1.66 9.57 9.06
CA TYR A 326 -0.93 9.04 7.92
C TYR A 326 0.19 9.97 7.41
N ARG A 327 0.70 10.83 8.25
CA ARG A 327 1.87 11.65 7.94
C ARG A 327 3.16 10.87 8.23
N TRP A 328 4.13 10.98 7.34
CA TRP A 328 5.41 10.26 7.48
C TRP A 328 6.23 10.70 8.68
N ASP A 329 6.15 11.98 9.09
CA ASP A 329 6.81 12.46 10.30
C ASP A 329 6.26 11.80 11.59
N ILE A 330 4.96 11.50 11.64
CA ILE A 330 4.32 10.76 12.72
C ILE A 330 4.74 9.28 12.68
N ILE A 331 4.64 8.66 11.50
CA ILE A 331 4.96 7.24 11.30
C ILE A 331 6.45 6.97 11.62
N ALA A 332 7.37 7.83 11.14
CA ALA A 332 8.80 7.67 11.42
C ALA A 332 9.09 7.72 12.92
N LYS A 333 8.52 8.68 13.65
CA LYS A 333 8.66 8.77 15.12
C LYS A 333 8.13 7.55 15.85
N GLN A 334 7.02 6.96 15.38
CA GLN A 334 6.49 5.72 15.96
C GLN A 334 7.49 4.57 15.77
N TYR A 335 8.11 4.42 14.58
CA TYR A 335 9.15 3.42 14.35
C TYR A 335 10.40 3.71 15.19
N GLU A 336 10.87 4.96 15.24
CA GLU A 336 12.04 5.37 16.05
C GLU A 336 11.88 5.03 17.52
N SER A 337 10.65 5.15 18.06
CA SER A 337 10.37 4.80 19.45
C SER A 337 10.49 3.29 19.76
N LEU A 338 10.56 2.45 18.74
CA LEU A 338 10.71 1.00 18.88
C LEU A 338 12.18 0.55 18.88
N TYR A 339 13.10 1.40 18.41
CA TYR A 339 14.52 1.09 18.28
C TYR A 339 15.25 1.30 19.62
#